data_2f4fdb25037b794811510857b26812b6
#
_entry.id   2f4fdb25037b794811510857b26812b6
#
_cell.length_a   1.000
_cell.length_b   1.000
_cell.length_c   1.000
_cell.angle_alpha   90.00
_cell.angle_beta   90.00
_cell.angle_gamma   90.00
#
_symmetry.space_group_name_H-M   'P 1'
#
loop_
_entity.id
_entity.type
_entity.pdbx_description
1 polymer ?
#
loop_
_entity_poly.entity_id
_entity_poly.type
_entity_poly.pdbx_seq_one_letter_code
_entity_poly.pdbx_strand_id
1 'polypeptide(L)'
;MIYPQTFASEVSKNIDAIGKYGCLAMCYLYCVGIRGSETEYIRILSDCMNKGILDNECTVLNASRFLEYVTGKRYDVTKEQFNDLKKVKCYPVRYVYNGKGHWVVVDGGKIVFNSLINSQCVTKGKPDTKENTRVIKLAR
;
A
#
# COMPACT_ATOMS: atom_id res chain seq x y z
N MET A 1 14.61 7.35 -1.12
CA MET A 1 13.31 6.62 -0.96
C MET A 1 13.60 5.13 -0.79
N ILE A 2 12.90 4.48 0.11
CA ILE A 2 13.00 3.02 0.29
C ILE A 2 12.04 2.29 -0.65
N TYR A 3 12.37 1.06 -1.00
CA TYR A 3 11.54 0.21 -1.87
C TYR A 3 11.34 -1.16 -1.21
N PRO A 4 10.49 -1.23 -0.14
CA PRO A 4 10.39 -2.45 0.66
C PRO A 4 9.84 -3.65 -0.12
N GLN A 5 8.96 -3.44 -1.07
CA GLN A 5 8.43 -4.54 -1.89
C GLN A 5 9.50 -5.11 -2.81
N THR A 6 10.32 -4.27 -3.44
CA THR A 6 11.46 -4.72 -4.25
C THR A 6 12.46 -5.49 -3.39
N PHE A 7 12.78 -4.97 -2.20
CA PHE A 7 13.69 -5.62 -1.27
C PHE A 7 13.18 -7.01 -0.84
N ALA A 8 11.87 -7.13 -0.53
CA ALA A 8 11.27 -8.40 -0.15
C ALA A 8 11.44 -9.49 -1.22
N SER A 9 11.28 -9.13 -2.49
CA SER A 9 11.44 -10.06 -3.61
C SER A 9 12.86 -10.58 -3.76
N GLU A 10 13.86 -9.83 -3.28
CA GLU A 10 15.27 -10.16 -3.44
C GLU A 10 15.85 -11.01 -2.31
N VAL A 11 15.27 -10.95 -1.09
CA VAL A 11 15.97 -11.52 0.08
C VAL A 11 15.48 -12.90 0.49
N SER A 12 14.27 -13.33 0.17
CA SER A 12 13.79 -14.63 0.60
C SER A 12 12.53 -15.09 -0.14
N LYS A 13 12.46 -16.38 -0.44
CA LYS A 13 11.24 -17.02 -0.96
C LYS A 13 10.11 -17.03 0.08
N ASN A 14 10.43 -17.03 1.37
CA ASN A 14 9.43 -17.03 2.44
C ASN A 14 8.64 -15.72 2.50
N ILE A 15 9.18 -14.65 1.92
CA ILE A 15 8.52 -13.36 1.85
C ILE A 15 8.16 -12.96 0.40
N ASP A 16 8.13 -13.94 -0.48
CA ASP A 16 7.83 -13.74 -1.90
C ASP A 16 6.45 -13.10 -2.11
N ALA A 17 5.45 -13.50 -1.33
CA ALA A 17 4.12 -12.91 -1.39
C ALA A 17 4.13 -11.40 -1.09
N ILE A 18 4.95 -10.97 -0.13
CA ILE A 18 5.12 -9.55 0.19
C ILE A 18 5.71 -8.82 -1.01
N GLY A 19 6.73 -9.40 -1.64
CA GLY A 19 7.36 -8.82 -2.82
C GLY A 19 6.45 -8.74 -4.04
N LYS A 20 5.53 -9.68 -4.19
CA LYS A 20 4.61 -9.72 -5.33
C LYS A 20 3.34 -8.89 -5.11
N TYR A 21 2.78 -8.91 -3.90
CA TYR A 21 1.43 -8.43 -3.65
C TYR A 21 1.30 -7.40 -2.53
N GLY A 22 2.39 -7.02 -1.90
CA GLY A 22 2.38 -6.19 -0.69
C GLY A 22 2.15 -4.70 -0.92
N CYS A 23 1.97 -4.23 -2.15
CA CYS A 23 1.96 -2.80 -2.46
C CYS A 23 0.85 -2.03 -1.72
N LEU A 24 -0.37 -2.55 -1.69
CA LEU A 24 -1.47 -1.85 -1.00
C LEU A 24 -1.26 -1.81 0.52
N ALA A 25 -0.86 -2.95 1.11
CA ALA A 25 -0.57 -3.00 2.55
C ALA A 25 0.54 -2.01 2.92
N MET A 26 1.61 -1.92 2.12
CA MET A 26 2.70 -0.96 2.33
C MET A 26 2.23 0.49 2.20
N CYS A 27 1.33 0.77 1.26
CA CYS A 27 0.72 2.10 1.14
C CYS A 27 -0.05 2.48 2.40
N TYR A 28 -0.83 1.56 2.95
CA TYR A 28 -1.54 1.80 4.20
C TYR A 28 -0.57 2.12 5.35
N LEU A 29 0.52 1.38 5.47
CA LEU A 29 1.54 1.65 6.51
C LEU A 29 2.11 3.06 6.37
N TYR A 30 2.44 3.45 5.13
CA TYR A 30 2.95 4.80 4.88
C TYR A 30 1.92 5.87 5.25
N CYS A 31 0.66 5.68 4.88
CA CYS A 31 -0.39 6.66 5.12
C CYS A 31 -0.68 6.90 6.60
N VAL A 32 -0.47 5.90 7.47
CA VAL A 32 -0.66 6.06 8.92
C VAL A 32 0.62 6.47 9.64
N GLY A 33 1.65 6.87 8.90
CA GLY A 33 2.84 7.48 9.47
C GLY A 33 4.00 6.54 9.76
N ILE A 34 3.95 5.29 9.32
CA ILE A 34 5.07 4.36 9.50
C ILE A 34 6.13 4.67 8.44
N ARG A 35 7.30 5.11 8.91
CA ARG A 35 8.42 5.56 8.08
C ARG A 35 9.69 4.75 8.36
N GLY A 36 9.51 3.45 8.53
CA GLY A 36 10.62 2.56 8.83
C GLY A 36 11.46 2.18 7.61
N SER A 37 12.44 1.30 7.84
CA SER A 37 13.25 0.70 6.79
C SER A 37 12.47 -0.37 6.02
N GLU A 38 13.06 -0.86 4.92
CA GLU A 38 12.50 -2.00 4.19
C GLU A 38 12.29 -3.22 5.10
N THR A 39 13.28 -3.52 5.95
CA THR A 39 13.20 -4.64 6.91
C THR A 39 12.05 -4.47 7.89
N GLU A 40 11.79 -3.27 8.38
CA GLU A 40 10.67 -3.02 9.27
C GLU A 40 9.32 -3.24 8.60
N TYR A 41 9.16 -2.77 7.35
CA TYR A 41 7.95 -3.00 6.58
C TYR A 41 7.70 -4.50 6.37
N ILE A 42 8.74 -5.25 5.99
CA ILE A 42 8.65 -6.70 5.79
C ILE A 42 8.28 -7.41 7.10
N ARG A 43 8.90 -7.02 8.21
CA ARG A 43 8.62 -7.61 9.53
C ARG A 43 7.17 -7.39 9.94
N ILE A 44 6.65 -6.17 9.76
CA ILE A 44 5.27 -5.85 10.09
C ILE A 44 4.30 -6.68 9.25
N LEU A 45 4.52 -6.76 7.93
CA LEU A 45 3.65 -7.52 7.05
C LEU A 45 3.74 -9.03 7.31
N SER A 46 4.94 -9.55 7.57
CA SER A 46 5.13 -10.96 7.92
C SER A 46 4.40 -11.32 9.20
N ASP A 47 4.46 -10.47 10.22
CA ASP A 47 3.72 -10.68 11.46
C ASP A 47 2.21 -10.68 11.21
N CYS A 48 1.71 -9.73 10.42
CA CYS A 48 0.29 -9.67 10.06
C CYS A 48 -0.17 -10.91 9.28
N MET A 49 0.66 -11.43 8.38
CA MET A 49 0.37 -12.68 7.67
C MET A 49 0.31 -13.88 8.63
N ASN A 50 1.26 -13.98 9.55
CA ASN A 50 1.30 -15.05 10.54
C ASN A 50 0.12 -15.02 11.51
N LYS A 51 -0.43 -13.85 11.77
CA LYS A 51 -1.59 -13.66 12.65
C LYS A 51 -2.94 -13.75 11.92
N GLY A 52 -2.92 -13.95 10.60
CA GLY A 52 -4.15 -13.98 9.80
C GLY A 52 -4.81 -12.61 9.60
N ILE A 53 -4.12 -11.52 9.94
CA ILE A 53 -4.57 -10.15 9.68
C ILE A 53 -4.48 -9.83 8.18
N LEU A 54 -3.45 -10.35 7.53
CA LEU A 54 -3.33 -10.43 6.07
C LEU A 54 -3.39 -11.91 5.68
N ASP A 55 -3.83 -12.20 4.46
CA ASP A 55 -3.83 -13.58 3.96
C ASP A 55 -2.43 -14.01 3.47
N ASN A 56 -2.32 -15.24 2.97
CA ASN A 56 -1.05 -15.79 2.50
C ASN A 56 -0.47 -15.08 1.27
N GLU A 57 -1.26 -14.27 0.60
CA GLU A 57 -0.84 -13.44 -0.54
C GLU A 57 -0.64 -11.98 -0.14
N CYS A 58 -0.54 -11.69 1.16
CA CYS A 58 -0.38 -10.34 1.69
C CYS A 58 -1.54 -9.40 1.30
N THR A 59 -2.73 -9.96 1.10
CA THR A 59 -3.92 -9.19 0.78
C THR A 59 -4.52 -8.59 2.05
N VAL A 60 -4.91 -7.33 1.97
CA VAL A 60 -5.60 -6.64 3.05
C VAL A 60 -7.08 -7.06 3.02
N LEU A 61 -7.46 -7.99 3.91
CA LEU A 61 -8.82 -8.50 4.00
C LEU A 61 -9.78 -7.50 4.63
N ASN A 62 -9.30 -6.77 5.63
CA ASN A 62 -10.05 -5.73 6.33
C ASN A 62 -9.06 -4.62 6.71
N ALA A 63 -9.12 -3.50 6.01
CA ALA A 63 -8.17 -2.41 6.18
C ALA A 63 -8.22 -1.81 7.59
N SER A 64 -9.41 -1.62 8.15
CA SER A 64 -9.57 -1.06 9.51
C SER A 64 -8.94 -1.97 10.56
N ARG A 65 -9.17 -3.29 10.45
CA ARG A 65 -8.57 -4.27 11.36
C ARG A 65 -7.05 -4.31 11.23
N PHE A 66 -6.53 -4.27 10.01
CA PHE A 66 -5.10 -4.23 9.74
C PHE A 66 -4.45 -3.02 10.39
N LEU A 67 -5.01 -1.83 10.19
CA LEU A 67 -4.46 -0.60 10.74
C LEU A 67 -4.58 -0.54 12.27
N GLU A 68 -5.66 -1.05 12.84
CA GLU A 68 -5.79 -1.13 14.30
C GLU A 68 -4.74 -2.07 14.91
N TYR A 69 -4.52 -3.23 14.29
CA TYR A 69 -3.49 -4.16 14.75
C TYR A 69 -2.09 -3.55 14.71
N VAL A 70 -1.76 -2.85 13.63
CA VAL A 70 -0.41 -2.27 13.45
C VAL A 70 -0.17 -1.04 14.30
N THR A 71 -1.18 -0.17 14.46
CA THR A 71 -1.00 1.14 15.12
C THR A 71 -1.57 1.22 16.52
N GLY A 72 -2.47 0.31 16.90
CA GLY A 72 -3.25 0.42 18.13
C GLY A 72 -4.36 1.46 18.08
N LYS A 73 -4.57 2.10 16.93
CA LYS A 73 -5.58 3.15 16.73
C LYS A 73 -6.62 2.68 15.73
N ARG A 74 -7.85 3.14 15.89
CA ARG A 74 -8.94 2.80 14.97
C ARG A 74 -8.99 3.78 13.82
N TYR A 75 -9.07 3.24 12.60
CA TYR A 75 -9.21 3.99 11.36
C TYR A 75 -10.41 3.51 10.59
N ASP A 76 -11.13 4.45 9.95
CA ASP A 76 -12.13 4.15 8.96
C ASP A 76 -11.49 4.24 7.59
N VAL A 77 -11.71 3.24 6.76
CA VAL A 77 -11.19 3.19 5.39
C VAL A 77 -12.37 3.06 4.44
N THR A 78 -12.49 4.03 3.54
CA THR A 78 -13.55 4.05 2.53
C THR A 78 -12.95 4.08 1.13
N LYS A 79 -13.77 3.76 0.13
CA LYS A 79 -13.41 3.80 -1.29
C LYS A 79 -14.10 5.00 -1.91
N GLU A 80 -13.32 5.95 -2.44
CA GLU A 80 -13.88 7.17 -3.04
C GLU A 80 -13.22 7.44 -4.38
N GLN A 81 -14.00 7.95 -5.33
CA GLN A 81 -13.48 8.38 -6.62
C GLN A 81 -13.01 9.83 -6.54
N PHE A 82 -11.86 10.09 -7.15
CA PHE A 82 -11.31 11.45 -7.30
C PHE A 82 -11.12 11.73 -8.78
N ASN A 83 -11.73 12.81 -9.27
CA ASN A 83 -11.55 13.27 -10.64
C ASN A 83 -10.24 14.05 -10.81
N ASP A 84 -9.69 14.54 -9.72
CA ASP A 84 -8.48 15.35 -9.70
C ASP A 84 -7.55 14.85 -8.60
N LEU A 85 -6.39 14.32 -8.97
CA LEU A 85 -5.40 13.80 -8.02
C LEU A 85 -4.86 14.87 -7.07
N LYS A 86 -4.96 16.15 -7.43
CA LYS A 86 -4.55 17.23 -6.53
C LYS A 86 -5.40 17.29 -5.26
N LYS A 87 -6.59 16.72 -5.29
CA LYS A 87 -7.49 16.64 -4.12
C LYS A 87 -7.22 15.43 -3.22
N VAL A 88 -6.38 14.51 -3.66
CA VAL A 88 -6.00 13.33 -2.86
C VAL A 88 -4.97 13.76 -1.82
N LYS A 89 -5.21 13.40 -0.54
CA LYS A 89 -4.41 13.82 0.61
C LYS A 89 -3.73 12.63 1.29
N CYS A 90 -2.61 12.17 0.74
CA CYS A 90 -1.84 11.05 1.28
C CYS A 90 -2.68 9.78 1.39
N TYR A 91 -3.22 9.32 0.28
CA TYR A 91 -4.05 8.11 0.20
C TYR A 91 -3.51 7.16 -0.86
N PRO A 92 -3.76 5.83 -0.71
CA PRO A 92 -3.41 4.86 -1.75
C PRO A 92 -4.24 5.04 -3.02
N VAL A 93 -3.55 5.15 -4.15
CA VAL A 93 -4.15 5.25 -5.49
C VAL A 93 -3.58 4.13 -6.35
N ARG A 94 -4.44 3.46 -7.12
CA ARG A 94 -4.02 2.40 -8.05
C ARG A 94 -3.67 3.00 -9.41
N TYR A 95 -2.50 2.64 -9.92
CA TYR A 95 -2.08 2.93 -11.29
C TYR A 95 -2.14 1.66 -12.12
N VAL A 96 -2.46 1.79 -13.39
CA VAL A 96 -2.59 0.64 -14.31
C VAL A 96 -1.77 0.82 -15.57
N TYR A 97 -1.24 -0.30 -16.07
CA TYR A 97 -0.53 -0.38 -17.34
C TYR A 97 -0.62 -1.82 -17.86
N ASN A 98 -1.09 -1.99 -19.12
CA ASN A 98 -1.23 -3.31 -19.76
C ASN A 98 -1.97 -4.35 -18.90
N GLY A 99 -3.08 -3.96 -18.28
CA GLY A 99 -3.89 -4.86 -17.46
C GLY A 99 -3.31 -5.18 -16.10
N LYS A 100 -2.15 -4.61 -15.75
CA LYS A 100 -1.51 -4.76 -14.43
C LYS A 100 -1.75 -3.53 -13.59
N GLY A 101 -1.92 -3.72 -12.29
CA GLY A 101 -2.12 -2.64 -11.33
C GLY A 101 -1.05 -2.59 -10.27
N HIS A 102 -0.82 -1.38 -9.76
CA HIS A 102 0.11 -1.14 -8.68
C HIS A 102 -0.38 0.03 -7.84
N TRP A 103 -0.37 -0.15 -6.52
CA TRP A 103 -0.78 0.87 -5.57
C TRP A 103 0.40 1.73 -5.16
N VAL A 104 0.19 3.04 -5.15
CA VAL A 104 1.14 4.03 -4.66
C VAL A 104 0.40 5.00 -3.75
N VAL A 105 1.13 5.83 -3.02
CA VAL A 105 0.52 6.90 -2.21
C VAL A 105 0.67 8.21 -2.96
N VAL A 106 -0.47 8.90 -3.13
CA VAL A 106 -0.54 10.22 -3.76
C VAL A 106 -0.90 11.27 -2.71
N ASP A 107 -0.23 12.39 -2.75
CA ASP A 107 -0.54 13.54 -1.89
C ASP A 107 -0.41 14.82 -2.70
N GLY A 108 -1.55 15.52 -2.87
CA GLY A 108 -1.59 16.77 -3.63
C GLY A 108 -1.19 16.62 -5.10
N GLY A 109 -1.49 15.49 -5.71
CA GLY A 109 -1.20 15.21 -7.12
C GLY A 109 0.18 14.60 -7.36
N LYS A 110 0.99 14.41 -6.32
CA LYS A 110 2.34 13.82 -6.43
C LYS A 110 2.38 12.45 -5.79
N ILE A 111 3.13 11.52 -6.42
CA ILE A 111 3.43 10.22 -5.81
C ILE A 111 4.49 10.45 -4.74
N VAL A 112 4.13 10.18 -3.48
CA VAL A 112 5.05 10.35 -2.34
C VAL A 112 5.60 9.03 -1.83
N PHE A 113 5.01 7.90 -2.22
CA PHE A 113 5.50 6.57 -1.87
C PHE A 113 5.18 5.58 -2.98
N ASN A 114 6.19 4.81 -3.38
CA ASN A 114 6.09 3.73 -4.35
C ASN A 114 7.01 2.60 -3.88
N SER A 115 6.44 1.46 -3.55
CA SER A 115 7.17 0.32 -2.99
C SER A 115 8.00 -0.48 -4.00
N LEU A 116 7.77 -0.26 -5.30
CA LEU A 116 8.51 -0.93 -6.38
C LEU A 116 9.37 0.06 -7.15
N ILE A 117 10.67 -0.22 -7.24
CA ILE A 117 11.57 0.55 -8.10
C ILE A 117 11.22 0.28 -9.58
N ASN A 118 11.23 1.33 -10.40
CA ASN A 118 11.01 1.25 -11.86
C ASN A 118 9.67 0.59 -12.26
N SER A 119 8.61 0.78 -11.47
CA SER A 119 7.29 0.27 -11.80
C SER A 119 6.78 0.87 -13.12
N GLN A 120 6.46 0.01 -14.09
CA GLN A 120 5.90 0.45 -15.37
C GLN A 120 4.49 1.04 -15.21
N CYS A 121 3.73 0.60 -14.22
CA CYS A 121 2.43 1.20 -13.91
C CYS A 121 2.56 2.69 -13.58
N VAL A 122 3.66 3.07 -12.94
CA VAL A 122 3.93 4.47 -12.58
C VAL A 122 4.58 5.23 -13.74
N THR A 123 5.60 4.65 -14.39
CA THR A 123 6.38 5.35 -15.43
C THR A 123 5.66 5.43 -16.76
N LYS A 124 4.83 4.44 -17.11
CA LYS A 124 4.14 4.33 -18.39
C LYS A 124 2.62 4.29 -18.28
N GLY A 125 2.11 3.99 -17.09
CA GLY A 125 0.68 3.85 -16.83
C GLY A 125 0.03 5.15 -16.41
N LYS A 126 -1.19 5.02 -15.95
CA LYS A 126 -2.03 6.14 -15.50
C LYS A 126 -2.89 5.70 -14.32
N PRO A 127 -3.43 6.65 -13.53
CA PRO A 127 -4.37 6.32 -12.47
C PRO A 127 -5.56 5.53 -13.01
N ASP A 128 -5.96 4.51 -12.25
CA ASP A 128 -7.12 3.69 -12.58
C ASP A 128 -8.39 4.41 -12.14
N THR A 129 -9.17 4.88 -13.10
CA THR A 129 -10.41 5.60 -12.80
C THR A 129 -11.54 4.67 -12.35
N LYS A 130 -11.40 3.36 -12.55
CA LYS A 130 -12.39 2.35 -12.14
C LYS A 130 -12.20 1.87 -10.72
N GLU A 131 -10.94 1.86 -10.25
CA GLU A 131 -10.62 1.44 -8.88
C GLU A 131 -10.55 2.67 -7.99
N ASN A 132 -11.34 2.67 -6.93
CA ASN A 132 -11.45 3.84 -6.06
C ASN A 132 -10.21 4.02 -5.18
N THR A 133 -9.85 5.27 -4.92
CA THR A 133 -8.86 5.65 -3.93
C THR A 133 -9.30 5.18 -2.54
N ARG A 134 -8.35 4.70 -1.75
CA ARG A 134 -8.60 4.28 -0.36
C ARG A 134 -8.43 5.50 0.56
N VAL A 135 -9.53 6.01 1.09
CA VAL A 135 -9.51 7.17 2.00
C VAL A 135 -9.43 6.67 3.44
N ILE A 136 -8.43 7.15 4.17
CA ILE A 136 -8.11 6.70 5.52
C ILE A 136 -8.34 7.86 6.49
N LYS A 137 -9.21 7.66 7.49
CA LYS A 137 -9.51 8.67 8.51
C LYS A 137 -9.41 8.05 9.88
N LEU A 138 -8.76 8.76 10.81
CA LEU A 138 -8.72 8.34 12.20
C LEU A 138 -10.16 8.34 12.75
N ALA A 139 -10.61 7.20 13.25
CA ALA A 139 -11.93 7.05 13.84
C ALA A 139 -11.98 7.73 15.21
N ARG A 140 -13.11 8.33 15.53
CA ARG A 140 -13.34 8.96 16.83
C ARG A 140 -13.88 7.99 17.86
#